data_a201c33d50b390e6125cc75c51419b7f
#
_entry.id   a201c33d50b390e6125cc75c51419b7f
#
_cell.length_a   1.000
_cell.length_b   1.000
_cell.length_c   1.000
_cell.angle_alpha   90.00
_cell.angle_beta   90.00
_cell.angle_gamma   90.00
#
_symmetry.space_group_name_H-M   'P 1'
#
loop_
_entity.id
_entity.type
_entity.pdbx_description
1 polymer ?
#
loop_
_entity_poly.entity_id
_entity_poly.type
_entity_poly.pdbx_seq_one_letter_code
_entity_poly.pdbx_strand_id
1 'polypeptide(L)'
;MKEYVSLNPSTMLNPSPVVLVSCAEKGKTGKRDLVTVAWAGTVNSEPPMVSVSLRKERYSHGLISASGEFVVNLVDEGLASATDFCGVRSGRDTDKAAELGLTLVEAEGLEAAPRVDGAPVSLACRVRQVLELGSHDMFIGEVVSVQVRMDLLDEKGALHLEKAGLIAYSHGLYHQLGKVTGFFGWSVARPEVLEKRMKEYR
;
A
#
# COMPACT_ATOMS: atom_id res chain seq x y z
N MET A 1 25.23 25.09 -14.55
CA MET A 1 24.89 23.64 -14.62
C MET A 1 24.83 23.11 -13.20
N LYS A 2 23.93 22.13 -12.93
CA LYS A 2 23.95 21.43 -11.63
C LYS A 2 25.11 20.44 -11.61
N GLU A 3 25.84 20.38 -10.51
CA GLU A 3 26.92 19.42 -10.32
C GLU A 3 26.39 18.08 -9.81
N TYR A 4 27.01 16.98 -10.21
CA TYR A 4 26.62 15.61 -9.83
C TYR A 4 27.82 14.88 -9.22
N VAL A 5 27.53 14.05 -8.23
CA VAL A 5 28.50 13.14 -7.61
C VAL A 5 27.97 11.70 -7.72
N SER A 6 28.86 10.76 -7.94
CA SER A 6 28.50 9.33 -7.97
C SER A 6 28.50 8.75 -6.55
N LEU A 7 27.47 8.03 -6.22
CA LEU A 7 27.36 7.24 -4.98
C LEU A 7 27.45 5.75 -5.29
N ASN A 8 27.72 4.94 -4.28
CA ASN A 8 27.64 3.50 -4.41
C ASN A 8 26.21 3.05 -4.75
N PRO A 9 26.04 1.91 -5.48
CA PRO A 9 24.72 1.35 -5.77
C PRO A 9 23.89 1.18 -4.50
N SER A 10 22.66 1.68 -4.50
CA SER A 10 21.76 1.67 -3.34
C SER A 10 20.29 1.76 -3.75
N THR A 11 19.40 1.55 -2.79
CA THR A 11 17.95 1.56 -3.00
C THR A 11 17.39 3.00 -2.99
N MET A 12 17.73 3.78 -4.00
CA MET A 12 17.42 5.23 -4.07
C MET A 12 16.15 5.57 -4.86
N LEU A 13 15.31 4.58 -5.19
CA LEU A 13 14.03 4.85 -5.84
C LEU A 13 13.05 5.47 -4.84
N ASN A 14 12.96 6.80 -4.84
CA ASN A 14 12.14 7.59 -3.94
C ASN A 14 11.43 8.73 -4.70
N PRO A 15 10.25 9.19 -4.22
CA PRO A 15 9.46 8.60 -3.15
C PRO A 15 8.82 7.27 -3.58
N SER A 16 8.58 6.39 -2.62
CA SER A 16 7.82 5.16 -2.82
C SER A 16 6.47 5.22 -2.09
N PRO A 17 5.45 4.47 -2.53
CA PRO A 17 4.28 4.28 -1.68
C PRO A 17 4.72 3.62 -0.38
N VAL A 18 4.03 3.94 0.71
CA VAL A 18 4.15 3.17 1.94
C VAL A 18 2.78 2.60 2.26
N VAL A 19 2.73 1.30 2.51
CA VAL A 19 1.47 0.58 2.72
C VAL A 19 1.56 -0.32 3.94
N LEU A 20 0.40 -0.57 4.57
CA LEU A 20 0.24 -1.64 5.54
C LEU A 20 -0.21 -2.90 4.80
N VAL A 21 0.61 -3.93 4.83
CA VAL A 21 0.23 -5.25 4.34
C VAL A 21 -0.30 -6.07 5.50
N SER A 22 -1.54 -6.50 5.41
CA SER A 22 -2.17 -7.41 6.35
C SER A 22 -2.25 -8.83 5.79
N CYS A 23 -2.05 -9.81 6.64
CA CYS A 23 -2.03 -11.22 6.30
C CYS A 23 -2.47 -12.08 7.48
N ALA A 24 -2.81 -13.32 7.21
CA ALA A 24 -3.19 -14.29 8.24
C ALA A 24 -2.88 -15.73 7.82
N GLU A 25 -2.84 -16.63 8.80
CA GLU A 25 -2.94 -18.08 8.58
C GLU A 25 -4.35 -18.43 8.09
N LYS A 26 -4.48 -19.51 7.32
CA LYS A 26 -5.79 -20.08 7.00
C LYS A 26 -6.46 -20.67 8.24
N GLY A 27 -7.77 -20.48 8.34
CA GLY A 27 -8.59 -20.99 9.44
C GLY A 27 -9.10 -19.89 10.38
N LYS A 28 -10.22 -20.20 11.07
CA LYS A 28 -10.96 -19.21 11.90
C LYS A 28 -10.17 -18.67 13.11
N THR A 29 -9.18 -19.40 13.60
CA THR A 29 -8.33 -19.02 14.75
C THR A 29 -6.91 -18.66 14.32
N GLY A 30 -6.69 -18.45 13.02
CA GLY A 30 -5.37 -18.20 12.46
C GLY A 30 -4.73 -16.92 13.00
N LYS A 31 -3.42 -16.95 13.16
CA LYS A 31 -2.63 -15.78 13.53
C LYS A 31 -2.70 -14.73 12.42
N ARG A 32 -2.73 -13.47 12.82
CA ARG A 32 -2.78 -12.31 11.92
C ARG A 32 -1.55 -11.45 12.14
N ASP A 33 -1.13 -10.74 11.10
CA ASP A 33 -0.04 -9.77 11.24
C ASP A 33 -0.25 -8.59 10.29
N LEU A 34 0.40 -7.49 10.67
CA LEU A 34 0.54 -6.26 9.89
C LEU A 34 2.03 -6.00 9.66
N VAL A 35 2.41 -5.65 8.45
CA VAL A 35 3.78 -5.26 8.14
C VAL A 35 3.79 -4.04 7.23
N THR A 36 4.70 -3.12 7.49
CA THR A 36 4.92 -1.96 6.64
C THR A 36 5.80 -2.33 5.47
N VAL A 37 5.35 -1.97 4.29
CA VAL A 37 6.08 -2.19 3.04
C VAL A 37 6.17 -0.88 2.27
N ALA A 38 7.41 -0.43 2.00
CA ALA A 38 7.68 0.68 1.09
C ALA A 38 8.08 0.20 -0.32
N TRP A 39 8.40 -1.08 -0.46
CA TRP A 39 8.72 -1.68 -1.76
C TRP A 39 7.51 -2.44 -2.27
N ALA A 40 6.51 -1.65 -2.72
CA ALA A 40 5.26 -2.10 -3.31
C ALA A 40 5.00 -1.34 -4.60
N GLY A 41 4.31 -1.94 -5.54
CA GLY A 41 3.95 -1.29 -6.79
C GLY A 41 3.00 -2.09 -7.65
N THR A 42 2.29 -1.40 -8.55
CA THR A 42 1.50 -2.04 -9.59
C THR A 42 2.43 -2.62 -10.65
N VAL A 43 2.20 -3.87 -11.04
CA VAL A 43 3.05 -4.57 -12.02
C VAL A 43 2.31 -5.02 -13.27
N ASN A 44 0.99 -5.09 -13.23
CA ASN A 44 0.18 -5.47 -14.38
C ASN A 44 -1.23 -4.86 -14.29
N SER A 45 -1.87 -4.60 -15.43
CA SER A 45 -3.22 -4.04 -15.52
C SER A 45 -4.30 -5.07 -15.85
N GLU A 46 -3.96 -6.12 -16.61
CA GLU A 46 -4.92 -7.16 -17.07
C GLU A 46 -4.27 -8.55 -17.01
N PRO A 47 -4.59 -9.36 -15.98
CA PRO A 47 -5.34 -9.00 -14.78
C PRO A 47 -4.58 -7.98 -13.92
N PRO A 48 -5.28 -7.20 -13.05
CA PRO A 48 -4.61 -6.22 -12.20
C PRO A 48 -3.73 -6.92 -11.17
N MET A 49 -2.45 -6.55 -11.08
CA MET A 49 -1.50 -7.16 -10.15
C MET A 49 -0.64 -6.10 -9.46
N VAL A 50 -0.31 -6.39 -8.21
CA VAL A 50 0.63 -5.61 -7.41
C VAL A 50 1.76 -6.50 -6.89
N SER A 51 2.92 -5.91 -6.64
CA SER A 51 4.02 -6.57 -5.95
C SER A 51 4.24 -5.99 -4.57
N VAL A 52 4.68 -6.83 -3.64
CA VAL A 52 5.21 -6.45 -2.33
C VAL A 52 6.49 -7.24 -2.07
N SER A 53 7.56 -6.54 -1.67
CA SER A 53 8.85 -7.20 -1.37
C SER A 53 9.07 -7.25 0.13
N LEU A 54 9.24 -8.45 0.66
CA LEU A 54 9.40 -8.73 2.09
C LEU A 54 10.71 -9.48 2.36
N ARG A 55 11.39 -9.12 3.45
CA ARG A 55 12.51 -9.93 3.95
C ARG A 55 12.02 -11.28 4.45
N LYS A 56 12.81 -12.34 4.20
CA LYS A 56 12.47 -13.73 4.58
C LYS A 56 12.28 -13.91 6.10
N GLU A 57 12.98 -13.13 6.91
CA GLU A 57 12.88 -13.15 8.36
C GLU A 57 11.61 -12.47 8.93
N ARG A 58 10.85 -11.70 8.13
CA ARG A 58 9.60 -11.09 8.61
C ARG A 58 8.55 -12.16 8.90
N TYR A 59 7.84 -12.00 10.02
CA TYR A 59 6.78 -12.93 10.41
C TYR A 59 5.67 -13.02 9.35
N SER A 60 5.28 -11.89 8.79
CA SER A 60 4.28 -11.79 7.72
C SER A 60 4.68 -12.55 6.45
N HIS A 61 6.00 -12.68 6.16
CA HIS A 61 6.48 -13.46 5.00
C HIS A 61 5.99 -14.91 5.07
N GLY A 62 6.16 -15.55 6.24
CA GLY A 62 5.70 -16.94 6.46
C GLY A 62 4.19 -17.09 6.35
N LEU A 63 3.43 -16.11 6.88
CA LEU A 63 1.96 -16.12 6.81
C LEU A 63 1.46 -15.99 5.37
N ILE A 64 2.04 -15.07 4.58
CA ILE A 64 1.68 -14.89 3.17
C ILE A 64 2.06 -16.13 2.35
N SER A 65 3.26 -16.69 2.59
CA SER A 65 3.71 -17.91 1.89
C SER A 65 2.79 -19.09 2.16
N ALA A 66 2.28 -19.23 3.38
CA ALA A 66 1.41 -20.34 3.78
C ALA A 66 -0.03 -20.14 3.31
N SER A 67 -0.57 -18.93 3.39
CA SER A 67 -1.97 -18.65 3.01
C SER A 67 -2.14 -18.43 1.51
N GLY A 68 -1.13 -17.87 0.84
CA GLY A 68 -1.23 -17.40 -0.53
C GLY A 68 -2.06 -16.12 -0.67
N GLU A 69 -2.29 -15.39 0.43
CA GLU A 69 -3.16 -14.22 0.46
C GLU A 69 -2.53 -13.07 1.25
N PHE A 70 -2.79 -11.85 0.80
CA PHE A 70 -2.46 -10.62 1.54
C PHE A 70 -3.39 -9.49 1.12
N VAL A 71 -3.49 -8.46 1.96
CA VAL A 71 -4.19 -7.22 1.61
C VAL A 71 -3.21 -6.06 1.67
N VAL A 72 -3.18 -5.24 0.63
CA VAL A 72 -2.47 -3.97 0.61
C VAL A 72 -3.44 -2.88 1.05
N ASN A 73 -3.20 -2.28 2.21
CA ASN A 73 -3.99 -1.17 2.72
C ASN A 73 -3.21 0.13 2.48
N LEU A 74 -3.78 1.06 1.72
CA LEU A 74 -3.19 2.39 1.55
C LEU A 74 -3.23 3.14 2.88
N VAL A 75 -2.24 3.99 3.10
CA VAL A 75 -2.00 4.66 4.37
C VAL A 75 -2.22 6.16 4.21
N ASP A 76 -3.09 6.72 5.05
CA ASP A 76 -3.27 8.15 5.24
C ASP A 76 -2.49 8.65 6.47
N GLU A 77 -2.58 9.95 6.75
CA GLU A 77 -1.94 10.57 7.91
C GLU A 77 -2.36 9.93 9.25
N GLY A 78 -3.63 9.51 9.36
CA GLY A 78 -4.16 8.88 10.57
C GLY A 78 -3.50 7.54 10.88
N LEU A 79 -3.05 6.83 9.85
CA LEU A 79 -2.37 5.54 9.97
C LEU A 79 -0.83 5.66 9.98
N ALA A 80 -0.25 6.87 9.86
CA ALA A 80 1.19 7.04 9.72
C ALA A 80 1.99 6.46 10.90
N SER A 81 1.58 6.73 12.15
CA SER A 81 2.23 6.20 13.36
C SER A 81 2.12 4.67 13.44
N ALA A 82 0.95 4.13 13.13
CA ALA A 82 0.74 2.69 13.09
C ALA A 82 1.60 2.01 12.01
N THR A 83 1.78 2.70 10.89
CA THR A 83 2.64 2.24 9.79
C THR A 83 4.10 2.16 10.23
N ASP A 84 4.62 3.18 10.90
CA ASP A 84 5.98 3.14 11.44
C ASP A 84 6.15 1.99 12.43
N PHE A 85 5.25 1.86 13.41
CA PHE A 85 5.26 0.80 14.40
C PHE A 85 5.29 -0.60 13.77
N CYS A 86 4.42 -0.86 12.78
CA CYS A 86 4.35 -2.15 12.07
C CYS A 86 5.63 -2.45 11.28
N GLY A 87 6.40 -1.44 10.92
CA GLY A 87 7.70 -1.58 10.25
C GLY A 87 8.82 -2.05 11.18
N VAL A 88 8.78 -1.65 12.47
CA VAL A 88 9.87 -1.91 13.43
C VAL A 88 9.58 -3.05 14.40
N ARG A 89 8.31 -3.38 14.66
CA ARG A 89 7.92 -4.48 15.56
C ARG A 89 7.65 -5.78 14.81
N SER A 90 7.86 -6.91 15.49
CA SER A 90 7.60 -8.24 14.94
C SER A 90 6.26 -8.78 15.44
N GLY A 91 5.47 -9.37 14.53
CA GLY A 91 4.24 -10.09 14.89
C GLY A 91 4.46 -11.41 15.64
N ARG A 92 5.75 -11.84 15.81
CA ARG A 92 6.09 -12.94 16.72
C ARG A 92 5.99 -12.56 18.18
N ASP A 93 6.25 -11.28 18.46
CA ASP A 93 6.44 -10.78 19.83
C ASP A 93 5.21 -9.99 20.33
N THR A 94 4.40 -9.45 19.41
CA THR A 94 3.24 -8.62 19.77
C THR A 94 2.10 -8.75 18.77
N ASP A 95 0.87 -8.68 19.26
CA ASP A 95 -0.31 -8.44 18.41
C ASP A 95 -0.39 -6.95 18.09
N LYS A 96 0.17 -6.58 16.93
CA LYS A 96 0.26 -5.19 16.51
C LYS A 96 -1.11 -4.53 16.32
N ALA A 97 -2.12 -5.27 15.86
CA ALA A 97 -3.46 -4.73 15.69
C ALA A 97 -4.07 -4.36 17.04
N ALA A 98 -3.98 -5.24 18.03
CA ALA A 98 -4.47 -4.99 19.39
C ALA A 98 -3.72 -3.83 20.07
N GLU A 99 -2.39 -3.80 19.97
CA GLU A 99 -1.57 -2.74 20.58
C GLU A 99 -1.85 -1.35 19.98
N LEU A 100 -2.18 -1.29 18.71
CA LEU A 100 -2.48 -0.04 17.98
C LEU A 100 -3.97 0.31 18.00
N GLY A 101 -4.84 -0.54 18.57
CA GLY A 101 -6.29 -0.35 18.50
C GLY A 101 -6.87 -0.44 17.10
N LEU A 102 -6.19 -1.13 16.16
CA LEU A 102 -6.65 -1.30 14.80
C LEU A 102 -7.62 -2.48 14.70
N THR A 103 -8.74 -2.25 14.04
CA THR A 103 -9.70 -3.31 13.73
C THR A 103 -9.33 -3.97 12.40
N LEU A 104 -9.22 -5.30 12.42
CA LEU A 104 -9.03 -6.11 11.24
C LEU A 104 -10.35 -6.81 10.89
N VAL A 105 -10.85 -6.55 9.68
CA VAL A 105 -12.14 -7.07 9.19
C VAL A 105 -11.93 -7.90 7.93
N GLU A 106 -12.93 -8.70 7.56
CA GLU A 106 -12.87 -9.54 6.36
C GLU A 106 -12.60 -8.70 5.11
N ALA A 107 -11.73 -9.20 4.24
CA ALA A 107 -11.49 -8.64 2.92
C ALA A 107 -12.27 -9.44 1.88
N GLU A 108 -13.08 -8.76 1.08
CA GLU A 108 -13.88 -9.39 0.04
C GLU A 108 -13.00 -10.17 -0.95
N GLY A 109 -13.41 -11.41 -1.25
CA GLY A 109 -12.69 -12.27 -2.19
C GLY A 109 -11.53 -13.07 -1.60
N LEU A 110 -11.21 -12.91 -0.30
CA LEU A 110 -10.19 -13.69 0.41
C LEU A 110 -10.81 -14.54 1.52
N GLU A 111 -10.10 -15.62 1.90
CA GLU A 111 -10.54 -16.54 2.96
C GLU A 111 -9.84 -16.23 4.30
N ALA A 112 -8.60 -15.76 4.25
CA ALA A 112 -7.76 -15.62 5.42
C ALA A 112 -7.32 -14.18 5.69
N ALA A 113 -6.73 -13.51 4.71
CA ALA A 113 -6.11 -12.21 4.92
C ALA A 113 -7.16 -11.10 5.15
N PRO A 114 -7.14 -10.41 6.32
CA PRO A 114 -8.07 -9.34 6.62
C PRO A 114 -7.61 -8.02 6.01
N ARG A 115 -8.52 -7.05 5.87
CA ARG A 115 -8.18 -5.64 5.65
C ARG A 115 -8.13 -4.85 6.97
N VAL A 116 -7.44 -3.73 6.96
CA VAL A 116 -7.47 -2.75 8.05
C VAL A 116 -8.74 -1.90 7.89
N ASP A 117 -9.58 -1.88 8.92
CA ASP A 117 -10.75 -1.02 8.93
C ASP A 117 -10.34 0.45 9.02
N GLY A 118 -11.01 1.32 8.24
CA GLY A 118 -10.66 2.74 8.15
C GLY A 118 -9.52 3.06 7.16
N ALA A 119 -8.81 2.08 6.58
CA ALA A 119 -7.87 2.35 5.50
C ALA A 119 -8.58 2.97 4.29
N PRO A 120 -8.00 4.01 3.64
CA PRO A 120 -8.64 4.69 2.50
C PRO A 120 -9.01 3.74 1.36
N VAL A 121 -8.11 2.83 1.03
CA VAL A 121 -8.29 1.79 0.01
C VAL A 121 -7.60 0.53 0.47
N SER A 122 -8.24 -0.62 0.28
CA SER A 122 -7.68 -1.94 0.53
C SER A 122 -7.76 -2.79 -0.73
N LEU A 123 -6.62 -3.34 -1.16
CA LEU A 123 -6.49 -4.24 -2.31
C LEU A 123 -6.34 -5.67 -1.80
N ALA A 124 -7.37 -6.48 -1.96
CA ALA A 124 -7.34 -7.90 -1.63
C ALA A 124 -6.58 -8.68 -2.72
N CYS A 125 -5.54 -9.42 -2.35
CA CYS A 125 -4.61 -10.02 -3.28
C CYS A 125 -4.42 -11.51 -3.04
N ARG A 126 -4.44 -12.30 -4.14
CA ARG A 126 -4.00 -13.70 -4.16
C ARG A 126 -2.63 -13.79 -4.81
N VAL A 127 -1.69 -14.43 -4.13
CA VAL A 127 -0.33 -14.64 -4.65
C VAL A 127 -0.38 -15.49 -5.91
N ARG A 128 0.22 -15.00 -6.99
CA ARG A 128 0.39 -15.72 -8.26
C ARG A 128 1.81 -16.18 -8.47
N GLN A 129 2.78 -15.41 -7.99
CA GLN A 129 4.19 -15.72 -8.16
C GLN A 129 4.99 -15.17 -6.98
N VAL A 130 6.06 -15.86 -6.63
CA VAL A 130 7.07 -15.38 -5.69
C VAL A 130 8.42 -15.42 -6.39
N LEU A 131 9.14 -14.30 -6.38
CA LEU A 131 10.49 -14.18 -6.92
C LEU A 131 11.49 -14.04 -5.77
N GLU A 132 12.41 -14.96 -5.66
CA GLU A 132 13.50 -14.90 -4.69
C GLU A 132 14.62 -14.00 -5.20
N LEU A 133 14.82 -12.84 -4.55
CA LEU A 133 15.78 -11.81 -4.98
C LEU A 133 16.95 -11.63 -4.02
N GLY A 134 17.25 -12.64 -3.21
CA GLY A 134 18.30 -12.60 -2.20
C GLY A 134 17.79 -12.16 -0.83
N SER A 135 17.96 -10.90 -0.44
CA SER A 135 17.51 -10.40 0.87
C SER A 135 15.99 -10.28 1.01
N HIS A 136 15.26 -10.19 -0.09
CA HIS A 136 13.82 -10.09 -0.14
C HIS A 136 13.25 -11.09 -1.14
N ASP A 137 12.06 -11.58 -0.84
CA ASP A 137 11.20 -12.23 -1.82
C ASP A 137 10.12 -11.22 -2.25
N MET A 138 9.90 -11.14 -3.57
CA MET A 138 8.84 -10.33 -4.15
C MET A 138 7.62 -11.23 -4.39
N PHE A 139 6.54 -10.94 -3.67
CA PHE A 139 5.24 -11.55 -3.88
C PHE A 139 4.47 -10.75 -4.93
N ILE A 140 4.10 -11.38 -6.04
CA ILE A 140 3.22 -10.82 -7.04
C ILE A 140 1.82 -11.36 -6.78
N GLY A 141 0.90 -10.46 -6.43
CA GLY A 141 -0.50 -10.78 -6.13
C GLY A 141 -1.44 -10.21 -7.18
N GLU A 142 -2.37 -11.05 -7.65
CA GLU A 142 -3.52 -10.59 -8.42
C GLU A 142 -4.52 -9.93 -7.48
N VAL A 143 -4.96 -8.72 -7.82
CA VAL A 143 -5.98 -7.99 -7.09
C VAL A 143 -7.34 -8.58 -7.44
N VAL A 144 -7.98 -9.23 -6.46
CA VAL A 144 -9.27 -9.90 -6.63
C VAL A 144 -10.45 -9.03 -6.17
N SER A 145 -10.20 -8.05 -5.31
CA SER A 145 -11.19 -7.05 -4.88
C SER A 145 -10.50 -5.77 -4.46
N VAL A 146 -11.21 -4.65 -4.62
CA VAL A 146 -10.79 -3.32 -4.14
C VAL A 146 -11.91 -2.74 -3.30
N GLN A 147 -11.63 -2.49 -2.02
CA GLN A 147 -12.57 -1.86 -1.09
C GLN A 147 -12.10 -0.43 -0.80
N VAL A 148 -13.00 0.52 -0.92
CA VAL A 148 -12.72 1.96 -0.80
C VAL A 148 -13.59 2.55 0.30
N ARG A 149 -13.05 3.46 1.07
CA ARG A 149 -13.79 4.21 2.09
C ARG A 149 -14.82 5.12 1.42
N MET A 150 -16.09 5.07 1.88
CA MET A 150 -17.21 5.73 1.21
C MET A 150 -17.09 7.25 1.11
N ASP A 151 -16.43 7.90 2.09
CA ASP A 151 -16.20 9.35 2.09
C ASP A 151 -15.25 9.83 0.97
N LEU A 152 -14.60 8.90 0.28
CA LEU A 152 -13.75 9.18 -0.89
C LEU A 152 -14.53 9.09 -2.22
N LEU A 153 -15.80 8.71 -2.19
CA LEU A 153 -16.65 8.66 -3.37
C LEU A 153 -17.56 9.89 -3.40
N ASP A 154 -17.76 10.48 -4.59
CA ASP A 154 -18.76 11.50 -4.79
C ASP A 154 -20.15 10.89 -5.00
N GLU A 155 -21.19 11.74 -5.12
CA GLU A 155 -22.59 11.33 -5.35
C GLU A 155 -22.79 10.53 -6.65
N LYS A 156 -21.82 10.59 -7.57
CA LYS A 156 -21.83 9.85 -8.84
C LYS A 156 -21.00 8.56 -8.79
N GLY A 157 -20.39 8.26 -7.62
CA GLY A 157 -19.52 7.11 -7.40
C GLY A 157 -18.10 7.30 -7.95
N ALA A 158 -17.67 8.51 -8.30
CA ALA A 158 -16.29 8.78 -8.71
C ALA A 158 -15.38 8.84 -7.49
N LEU A 159 -14.23 8.18 -7.59
CA LEU A 159 -13.22 8.13 -6.52
C LEU A 159 -12.36 9.40 -6.51
N HIS A 160 -12.27 10.04 -5.35
CA HIS A 160 -11.46 11.22 -5.06
C HIS A 160 -10.26 10.87 -4.18
N LEU A 161 -9.31 10.11 -4.73
CA LEU A 161 -8.16 9.62 -3.97
C LEU A 161 -7.24 10.75 -3.49
N GLU A 162 -7.25 11.91 -4.15
CA GLU A 162 -6.53 13.12 -3.74
C GLU A 162 -7.02 13.69 -2.40
N LYS A 163 -8.22 13.30 -1.95
CA LYS A 163 -8.79 13.70 -0.64
C LYS A 163 -8.45 12.73 0.49
N ALA A 164 -7.81 11.60 0.17
CA ALA A 164 -7.55 10.53 1.13
C ALA A 164 -6.44 10.87 2.14
N GLY A 165 -5.68 11.95 1.94
CA GLY A 165 -4.56 12.29 2.83
C GLY A 165 -3.42 11.27 2.79
N LEU A 166 -3.21 10.62 1.64
CA LEU A 166 -2.19 9.59 1.49
C LEU A 166 -0.79 10.11 1.80
N ILE A 167 0.05 9.23 2.32
CA ILE A 167 1.46 9.51 2.59
C ILE A 167 2.39 8.71 1.67
N ALA A 168 3.60 9.22 1.50
CA ALA A 168 4.69 8.56 0.79
C ALA A 168 5.91 8.42 1.71
N TYR A 169 6.76 7.43 1.43
CA TYR A 169 8.02 7.23 2.11
C TYR A 169 9.18 7.69 1.23
N SER A 170 10.08 8.50 1.78
CA SER A 170 11.26 8.96 1.07
C SER A 170 12.45 9.01 2.01
N HIS A 171 13.42 8.15 1.76
CA HIS A 171 14.75 8.15 2.42
C HIS A 171 14.68 8.28 3.96
N GLY A 172 13.86 7.44 4.59
CA GLY A 172 13.71 7.40 6.05
C GLY A 172 12.64 8.32 6.62
N LEU A 173 11.93 9.07 5.77
CA LEU A 173 10.91 10.03 6.19
C LEU A 173 9.54 9.71 5.58
N TYR A 174 8.48 10.00 6.32
CA TYR A 174 7.11 9.96 5.83
C TYR A 174 6.68 11.37 5.40
N HIS A 175 6.06 11.48 4.24
CA HIS A 175 5.64 12.76 3.67
C HIS A 175 4.17 12.70 3.26
N GLN A 176 3.44 13.77 3.53
CA GLN A 176 2.13 13.98 2.90
C GLN A 176 2.31 14.22 1.40
N LEU A 177 1.32 13.78 0.61
CA LEU A 177 1.23 14.21 -0.78
C LEU A 177 0.83 15.70 -0.80
N GLY A 178 1.61 16.50 -1.52
CA GLY A 178 1.35 17.92 -1.64
C GLY A 178 0.18 18.25 -2.58
N LYS A 179 0.11 19.52 -3.01
CA LYS A 179 -0.91 20.00 -3.94
C LYS A 179 -0.86 19.24 -5.27
N VAL A 180 -2.03 19.01 -5.87
CA VAL A 180 -2.13 18.46 -7.22
C VAL A 180 -1.44 19.43 -8.20
N THR A 181 -0.45 18.94 -8.94
CA THR A 181 0.34 19.72 -9.90
C THR A 181 -0.22 19.61 -11.33
N GLY A 182 -1.04 18.59 -11.61
CA GLY A 182 -1.64 18.34 -12.90
C GLY A 182 -2.42 17.03 -12.91
N PHE A 183 -3.01 16.69 -14.03
CA PHE A 183 -3.72 15.43 -14.27
C PHE A 183 -3.08 14.69 -15.45
N PHE A 184 -3.36 13.41 -15.61
CA PHE A 184 -2.80 12.64 -16.73
C PHE A 184 -3.15 13.30 -18.08
N GLY A 185 -2.11 13.62 -18.85
CA GLY A 185 -2.23 14.32 -20.13
C GLY A 185 -2.34 15.84 -20.04
N TRP A 186 -2.20 16.45 -18.88
CA TRP A 186 -2.31 17.91 -18.70
C TRP A 186 -1.29 18.72 -19.53
N SER A 187 -0.11 18.17 -19.78
CA SER A 187 0.97 18.83 -20.54
C SER A 187 0.63 19.07 -22.02
N VAL A 188 -0.33 18.34 -22.56
CA VAL A 188 -0.82 18.46 -23.95
C VAL A 188 -2.31 18.84 -24.00
N ALA A 189 -2.91 19.17 -22.86
CA ALA A 189 -4.31 19.57 -22.79
C ALA A 189 -4.51 20.97 -23.39
N ARG A 190 -5.68 21.19 -23.99
CA ARG A 190 -6.08 22.55 -24.43
C ARG A 190 -6.23 23.46 -23.20
N PRO A 191 -5.92 24.79 -23.33
CA PRO A 191 -5.96 25.72 -22.20
C PRO A 191 -7.29 25.70 -21.41
N GLU A 192 -8.42 25.64 -22.10
CA GLU A 192 -9.76 25.64 -21.47
C GLU A 192 -9.99 24.37 -20.62
N VAL A 193 -9.50 23.21 -21.12
CA VAL A 193 -9.59 21.93 -20.38
C VAL A 193 -8.69 21.95 -19.15
N LEU A 194 -7.46 22.47 -19.32
CA LEU A 194 -6.52 22.61 -18.23
C LEU A 194 -7.09 23.50 -17.11
N GLU A 195 -7.57 24.69 -17.45
CA GLU A 195 -8.15 25.63 -16.49
C GLU A 195 -9.36 25.04 -15.76
N LYS A 196 -10.29 24.42 -16.50
CA LYS A 196 -11.50 23.81 -15.94
C LYS A 196 -11.14 22.71 -14.94
N ARG A 197 -10.31 21.74 -15.34
CA ARG A 197 -9.94 20.60 -14.48
C ARG A 197 -9.11 20.99 -13.28
N MET A 198 -8.16 21.93 -13.44
CA MET A 198 -7.34 22.38 -12.30
C MET A 198 -8.11 23.19 -11.26
N LYS A 199 -9.29 23.76 -11.61
CA LYS A 199 -10.19 24.39 -10.62
C LYS A 199 -10.81 23.38 -9.66
N GLU A 200 -10.98 22.11 -10.08
CA GLU A 200 -11.55 21.04 -9.27
C GLU A 200 -10.61 20.60 -8.11
N TYR A 201 -9.29 20.92 -8.23
CA TYR A 201 -8.26 20.53 -7.25
C TYR A 201 -7.70 21.72 -6.43
N ARG A 202 -8.35 22.88 -6.51
CA ARG A 202 -8.01 24.08 -5.71
C ARG A 202 -8.99 24.24 -4.57
#